data_15daf9014c745d6993f6d6820078cec9
#
_entry.id   15daf9014c745d6993f6d6820078cec9
#
_cell.length_a   1.000
_cell.length_b   1.000
_cell.length_c   1.000
_cell.angle_alpha   90.00
_cell.angle_beta   90.00
_cell.angle_gamma   90.00
#
_symmetry.space_group_name_H-M   'P 1'
#
loop_
_entity.id
_entity.type
_entity.pdbx_description
1 polymer ?
#
loop_
_entity_poly.entity_id
_entity_poly.type
_entity_poly.pdbx_seq_one_letter_code
_entity_poly.pdbx_strand_id
1 'polypeptide(L)'
;MSYVIPGWEIPSLPVAGRAERFPVRHIYCVGRNYAEHAKEMGGDAAREPPFFFTKPADSVAPIVAAQVGGVPYPLATKNYQHELELVAAIGAPGVSVAPERANELIYGYAIGLDMTRRDLQIDMREKKRPWDLGKSFASAAPIGPVHAVSEVGHPRRGRITLEVNGETRQRGDLADMIWDVPHVLHFLSQYYELLPGDLVFTGTPSGVGAVVAGDLLVGRIEGLGELSVRIAAR
;
A
#
# COMPACT_ATOMS: atom_id res chain seq x y z
N MET A 1 -29.78 -4.48 -13.37
CA MET A 1 -30.18 -3.64 -12.22
C MET A 1 -30.20 -2.20 -12.70
N SER A 2 -31.18 -1.39 -12.29
CA SER A 2 -31.22 0.06 -12.54
C SER A 2 -30.94 0.80 -11.23
N TYR A 3 -30.12 1.86 -11.31
CA TYR A 3 -29.78 2.72 -10.17
C TYR A 3 -30.46 4.08 -10.33
N VAL A 4 -30.75 4.75 -9.22
CA VAL A 4 -31.35 6.10 -9.22
C VAL A 4 -30.35 7.21 -9.60
N ILE A 5 -29.06 6.91 -9.57
CA ILE A 5 -27.95 7.72 -10.07
C ILE A 5 -27.06 6.83 -10.94
N PRO A 6 -26.22 7.39 -11.82
CA PRO A 6 -25.25 6.58 -12.57
C PRO A 6 -24.39 5.73 -11.61
N GLY A 7 -24.26 4.43 -11.92
CA GLY A 7 -23.37 3.54 -11.19
C GLY A 7 -21.90 3.91 -11.46
N TRP A 8 -21.00 3.43 -10.61
CA TRP A 8 -19.56 3.54 -10.83
C TRP A 8 -18.95 2.18 -11.16
N GLU A 9 -17.83 2.20 -11.84
CA GLU A 9 -17.06 0.99 -12.12
C GLU A 9 -16.38 0.47 -10.85
N ILE A 10 -16.24 -0.85 -10.78
CA ILE A 10 -15.46 -1.48 -9.68
C ILE A 10 -14.00 -1.06 -9.83
N PRO A 11 -13.38 -0.45 -8.81
CA PRO A 11 -11.95 -0.16 -8.83
C PRO A 11 -11.15 -1.43 -9.13
N SER A 12 -10.14 -1.34 -9.99
CA SER A 12 -9.38 -2.52 -10.40
C SER A 12 -7.94 -2.16 -10.79
N LEU A 13 -7.04 -3.12 -10.62
CA LEU A 13 -5.64 -3.01 -10.98
C LEU A 13 -5.33 -3.80 -12.27
N PRO A 14 -4.38 -3.36 -13.08
CA PRO A 14 -3.84 -4.21 -14.14
C PRO A 14 -3.16 -5.43 -13.53
N VAL A 15 -3.17 -6.55 -14.25
CA VAL A 15 -2.38 -7.75 -13.92
C VAL A 15 -1.25 -7.87 -14.92
N ALA A 16 -0.03 -8.07 -14.44
CA ALA A 16 1.14 -8.20 -15.30
C ALA A 16 0.97 -9.35 -16.30
N GLY A 17 1.27 -9.09 -17.57
CA GLY A 17 1.19 -10.09 -18.63
C GLY A 17 -0.23 -10.57 -18.99
N ARG A 18 -1.30 -9.94 -18.48
CA ARG A 18 -2.69 -10.37 -18.70
C ARG A 18 -3.58 -9.22 -19.16
N ALA A 19 -4.65 -9.58 -19.88
CA ALA A 19 -5.70 -8.63 -20.26
C ALA A 19 -6.72 -8.42 -19.13
N GLU A 20 -6.88 -9.42 -18.27
CA GLU A 20 -7.79 -9.39 -17.13
C GLU A 20 -7.28 -8.44 -16.06
N ARG A 21 -8.20 -7.89 -15.28
CA ARG A 21 -7.90 -6.96 -14.21
C ARG A 21 -8.22 -7.58 -12.85
N PHE A 22 -7.48 -7.20 -11.84
CA PHE A 22 -7.75 -7.59 -10.45
C PHE A 22 -8.75 -6.60 -9.84
N PRO A 23 -9.98 -7.02 -9.48
CA PRO A 23 -10.97 -6.14 -8.86
C PRO A 23 -10.56 -5.82 -7.42
N VAL A 24 -10.72 -4.57 -6.99
CA VAL A 24 -10.37 -4.13 -5.63
C VAL A 24 -11.63 -4.02 -4.79
N ARG A 25 -11.62 -4.72 -3.65
CA ARG A 25 -12.72 -4.78 -2.68
C ARG A 25 -12.46 -3.88 -1.45
N HIS A 26 -11.42 -4.20 -0.67
CA HIS A 26 -10.97 -3.42 0.47
C HIS A 26 -9.47 -3.21 0.41
N ILE A 27 -8.99 -2.16 1.06
CA ILE A 27 -7.57 -1.90 1.23
C ILE A 27 -7.29 -1.83 2.72
N TYR A 28 -6.53 -2.80 3.22
CA TYR A 28 -5.99 -2.84 4.57
C TYR A 28 -4.55 -2.38 4.56
N CYS A 29 -4.13 -1.65 5.58
CA CYS A 29 -2.76 -1.17 5.72
C CYS A 29 -2.27 -1.51 7.13
N VAL A 30 -1.05 -2.04 7.24
CA VAL A 30 -0.40 -2.27 8.53
C VAL A 30 0.43 -1.04 8.93
N GLY A 31 0.27 -0.60 10.15
CA GLY A 31 1.07 0.51 10.67
C GLY A 31 2.38 0.02 11.31
N ARG A 32 3.50 0.75 11.04
CA ARG A 32 4.80 0.59 11.71
C ARG A 32 5.42 -0.80 11.60
N ASN A 33 5.45 -1.36 10.40
CA ASN A 33 5.97 -2.72 10.18
C ASN A 33 7.48 -2.79 9.83
N TYR A 34 8.22 -1.67 9.91
CA TYR A 34 9.67 -1.62 9.79
C TYR A 34 10.25 -0.90 11.03
N ALA A 35 11.25 -1.50 11.68
CA ALA A 35 11.76 -1.02 12.95
C ALA A 35 12.33 0.41 12.86
N GLU A 36 13.08 0.73 11.82
CA GLU A 36 13.65 2.06 11.62
C GLU A 36 12.57 3.11 11.32
N HIS A 37 11.57 2.76 10.51
CA HIS A 37 10.42 3.64 10.29
C HIS A 37 9.59 3.87 11.57
N ALA A 38 9.42 2.83 12.40
CA ALA A 38 8.75 2.97 13.68
C ALA A 38 9.45 4.01 14.58
N LYS A 39 10.79 4.01 14.62
CA LYS A 39 11.60 4.99 15.35
C LYS A 39 11.45 6.40 14.78
N GLU A 40 11.50 6.58 13.45
CA GLU A 40 11.25 7.89 12.79
C GLU A 40 9.91 8.50 13.21
N MET A 41 8.89 7.66 13.38
CA MET A 41 7.55 8.08 13.79
C MET A 41 7.37 8.23 15.30
N GLY A 42 8.47 8.14 16.09
CA GLY A 42 8.46 8.28 17.55
C GLY A 42 7.81 7.10 18.28
N GLY A 43 7.82 5.90 17.67
CA GLY A 43 7.38 4.66 18.28
C GLY A 43 8.55 3.82 18.79
N ASP A 44 8.24 2.86 19.66
CA ASP A 44 9.16 1.79 20.01
C ASP A 44 9.04 0.68 18.97
N ALA A 45 10.18 0.11 18.58
CA ALA A 45 10.24 -1.08 17.73
C ALA A 45 9.92 -2.37 18.50
N ALA A 46 9.40 -2.25 19.73
CA ALA A 46 8.91 -3.40 20.49
C ALA A 46 7.92 -4.20 19.62
N ARG A 47 8.02 -5.51 19.69
CA ARG A 47 7.23 -6.47 18.90
C ARG A 47 5.79 -6.53 19.39
N GLU A 48 5.11 -5.36 19.37
CA GLU A 48 3.67 -5.30 19.61
C GLU A 48 2.92 -5.94 18.43
N PRO A 49 1.72 -6.52 18.66
CA PRO A 49 0.88 -6.94 17.55
C PRO A 49 0.66 -5.79 16.57
N PRO A 50 0.61 -6.06 15.26
CA PRO A 50 0.41 -5.01 14.27
C PRO A 50 -0.97 -4.38 14.46
N PHE A 51 -1.07 -3.07 14.26
CA PHE A 51 -2.36 -2.40 14.14
C PHE A 51 -2.67 -2.11 12.67
N PHE A 52 -3.96 -2.03 12.37
CA PHE A 52 -4.44 -1.86 11.01
C PHE A 52 -5.29 -0.60 10.89
N PHE A 53 -5.23 -0.01 9.71
CA PHE A 53 -6.15 1.01 9.24
C PHE A 53 -6.56 0.69 7.80
N THR A 54 -7.55 1.40 7.26
CA THR A 54 -8.08 1.09 5.94
C THR A 54 -8.04 2.31 5.02
N LYS A 55 -8.03 2.03 3.73
CA LYS A 55 -8.37 2.99 2.69
C LYS A 55 -9.61 2.47 1.94
N PRO A 56 -10.53 3.33 1.50
CA PRO A 56 -11.63 2.88 0.66
C PRO A 56 -11.10 2.39 -0.70
N ALA A 57 -11.82 1.45 -1.33
CA ALA A 57 -11.41 0.86 -2.61
C ALA A 57 -11.18 1.90 -3.73
N ASP A 58 -11.95 2.99 -3.73
CA ASP A 58 -11.83 4.11 -4.67
C ASP A 58 -10.64 5.04 -4.39
N SER A 59 -9.85 4.77 -3.34
CA SER A 59 -8.54 5.40 -3.13
C SER A 59 -7.49 4.93 -4.12
N VAL A 60 -7.72 3.81 -4.83
CA VAL A 60 -6.79 3.28 -5.82
C VAL A 60 -6.56 4.27 -6.96
N ALA A 61 -5.30 4.51 -7.28
CA ALA A 61 -4.87 5.09 -8.55
C ALA A 61 -4.07 4.02 -9.31
N PRO A 62 -4.69 3.30 -10.24
CA PRO A 62 -4.02 2.22 -10.97
C PRO A 62 -2.97 2.78 -11.92
N ILE A 63 -1.73 2.29 -11.79
CA ILE A 63 -0.61 2.70 -12.65
C ILE A 63 -0.32 1.56 -13.62
N VAL A 64 -0.24 1.88 -14.90
CA VAL A 64 0.08 0.92 -15.95
C VAL A 64 1.58 0.71 -16.01
N ALA A 65 2.01 -0.54 -16.27
CA ALA A 65 3.43 -0.87 -16.40
C ALA A 65 4.13 0.02 -17.43
N ALA A 66 5.37 0.41 -17.12
CA ALA A 66 6.22 1.28 -17.97
C ALA A 66 5.61 2.65 -18.31
N GLN A 67 4.59 3.09 -17.56
CA GLN A 67 4.02 4.42 -17.69
C GLN A 67 4.20 5.23 -16.42
N VAL A 68 4.27 6.55 -16.56
CA VAL A 68 4.23 7.48 -15.43
C VAL A 68 2.78 7.85 -15.16
N GLY A 69 2.24 7.36 -14.03
CA GLY A 69 0.90 7.71 -13.60
C GLY A 69 0.82 9.12 -13.00
N GLY A 70 -0.28 9.82 -13.24
CA GLY A 70 -0.54 11.13 -12.61
C GLY A 70 -1.37 10.97 -11.34
N VAL A 71 -0.91 11.53 -10.22
CA VAL A 71 -1.66 11.55 -8.95
C VAL A 71 -1.82 13.01 -8.51
N PRO A 72 -3.03 13.52 -8.35
CA PRO A 72 -3.24 14.91 -7.98
C PRO A 72 -2.75 15.19 -6.55
N TYR A 73 -2.15 16.35 -6.33
CA TYR A 73 -1.85 16.81 -4.96
C TYR A 73 -3.18 16.93 -4.19
N PRO A 74 -3.31 16.31 -2.99
CA PRO A 74 -4.60 16.23 -2.30
C PRO A 74 -5.03 17.55 -1.67
N LEU A 75 -6.33 17.66 -1.36
CA LEU A 75 -6.88 18.80 -0.60
C LEU A 75 -6.42 18.77 0.85
N ALA A 76 -6.52 19.94 1.52
CA ALA A 76 -6.46 20.11 2.96
C ALA A 76 -5.13 19.67 3.62
N THR A 77 -4.02 19.60 2.87
CA THR A 77 -2.71 19.28 3.44
C THR A 77 -1.63 20.23 2.92
N LYS A 78 -0.62 20.46 3.76
CA LYS A 78 0.63 21.12 3.40
C LYS A 78 1.83 20.19 3.55
N ASN A 79 1.58 18.91 3.92
CA ASN A 79 2.61 17.91 4.15
C ASN A 79 2.14 16.56 3.59
N TYR A 80 2.22 16.42 2.26
CA TYR A 80 1.88 15.21 1.53
C TYR A 80 3.11 14.32 1.42
N GLN A 81 3.06 13.11 1.94
CA GLN A 81 4.21 12.21 2.03
C GLN A 81 3.98 10.89 1.32
N HIS A 82 5.06 10.31 0.81
CA HIS A 82 5.12 8.96 0.23
C HIS A 82 5.48 7.92 1.29
N GLU A 83 4.95 6.71 1.14
CA GLU A 83 5.32 5.50 1.85
C GLU A 83 5.29 4.34 0.82
N LEU A 84 6.49 3.90 0.37
CA LEU A 84 6.59 2.81 -0.59
C LEU A 84 6.42 1.47 0.10
N GLU A 85 5.57 0.60 -0.44
CA GLU A 85 5.20 -0.68 0.19
C GLU A 85 5.06 -1.82 -0.81
N LEU A 86 5.35 -3.03 -0.34
CA LEU A 86 4.84 -4.25 -0.94
C LEU A 86 3.34 -4.34 -0.65
N VAL A 87 2.55 -4.69 -1.66
CA VAL A 87 1.10 -4.90 -1.52
C VAL A 87 0.79 -6.36 -1.84
N ALA A 88 0.16 -7.08 -0.90
CA ALA A 88 -0.36 -8.41 -1.15
C ALA A 88 -1.81 -8.33 -1.65
N ALA A 89 -2.11 -9.01 -2.75
CA ALA A 89 -3.43 -9.08 -3.36
C ALA A 89 -4.08 -10.43 -3.00
N ILE A 90 -5.23 -10.41 -2.34
CA ILE A 90 -5.91 -11.61 -1.83
C ILE A 90 -6.77 -12.23 -2.93
N GLY A 91 -6.58 -13.52 -3.17
CA GLY A 91 -7.30 -14.30 -4.20
C GLY A 91 -8.18 -15.41 -3.65
N ALA A 92 -8.05 -15.77 -2.37
CA ALA A 92 -8.87 -16.79 -1.72
C ALA A 92 -9.38 -16.30 -0.36
N PRO A 93 -10.57 -16.75 0.11
CA PRO A 93 -11.14 -16.34 1.38
C PRO A 93 -10.36 -16.92 2.56
N GLY A 94 -10.33 -16.19 3.70
CA GLY A 94 -9.71 -16.67 4.93
C GLY A 94 -10.20 -15.96 6.19
N VAL A 95 -10.41 -16.74 7.25
CA VAL A 95 -10.78 -16.28 8.59
C VAL A 95 -9.88 -16.99 9.58
N SER A 96 -9.32 -16.26 10.55
CA SER A 96 -8.43 -16.78 11.59
C SER A 96 -7.34 -17.71 11.02
N VAL A 97 -6.71 -17.29 9.94
CA VAL A 97 -5.75 -18.10 9.16
C VAL A 97 -4.44 -18.26 9.93
N ALA A 98 -3.95 -19.48 10.05
CA ALA A 98 -2.62 -19.72 10.62
C ALA A 98 -1.51 -19.18 9.69
N PRO A 99 -0.38 -18.65 10.22
CA PRO A 99 0.68 -18.07 9.39
C PRO A 99 1.19 -19.01 8.30
N GLU A 100 1.28 -20.30 8.59
CA GLU A 100 1.77 -21.35 7.66
C GLU A 100 0.87 -21.51 6.43
N ARG A 101 -0.42 -21.13 6.56
CA ARG A 101 -1.43 -21.23 5.50
C ARG A 101 -1.72 -19.87 4.84
N ALA A 102 -1.24 -18.77 5.38
CA ALA A 102 -1.59 -17.44 4.91
C ALA A 102 -1.19 -17.20 3.44
N ASN A 103 -0.11 -17.80 2.97
CA ASN A 103 0.30 -17.72 1.57
C ASN A 103 -0.72 -18.34 0.59
N GLU A 104 -1.56 -19.27 1.04
CA GLU A 104 -2.62 -19.88 0.21
C GLU A 104 -3.69 -18.87 -0.22
N LEU A 105 -3.81 -17.75 0.52
CA LEU A 105 -4.79 -16.70 0.22
C LEU A 105 -4.32 -15.75 -0.86
N ILE A 106 -3.02 -15.69 -1.15
CA ILE A 106 -2.42 -14.65 -1.97
C ILE A 106 -2.52 -15.00 -3.46
N TYR A 107 -3.16 -14.15 -4.25
CA TYR A 107 -3.15 -14.21 -5.70
C TYR A 107 -1.83 -13.70 -6.28
N GLY A 108 -1.30 -12.60 -5.72
CA GLY A 108 -0.11 -11.95 -6.24
C GLY A 108 0.34 -10.77 -5.39
N TYR A 109 1.33 -10.06 -5.92
CA TYR A 109 1.94 -8.90 -5.26
C TYR A 109 2.03 -7.72 -6.22
N ALA A 110 1.99 -6.51 -5.67
CA ALA A 110 2.18 -5.27 -6.41
C ALA A 110 3.10 -4.31 -5.64
N ILE A 111 3.59 -3.30 -6.33
CA ILE A 111 4.26 -2.14 -5.74
C ILE A 111 3.19 -1.08 -5.50
N GLY A 112 3.09 -0.53 -4.30
CA GLY A 112 2.14 0.52 -3.96
C GLY A 112 2.76 1.67 -3.18
N LEU A 113 2.08 2.81 -3.19
CA LEU A 113 2.37 3.96 -2.35
C LEU A 113 1.21 4.19 -1.38
N ASP A 114 1.46 4.10 -0.07
CA ASP A 114 0.52 4.53 0.96
C ASP A 114 0.67 6.04 1.17
N MET A 115 0.06 6.81 0.26
CA MET A 115 0.16 8.25 0.28
C MET A 115 -0.58 8.84 1.48
N THR A 116 0.09 9.79 2.15
CA THR A 116 -0.31 10.26 3.47
C THR A 116 -0.37 11.79 3.53
N ARG A 117 -1.49 12.36 3.98
CA ARG A 117 -1.60 13.73 4.46
C ARG A 117 -1.05 13.76 5.89
N ARG A 118 0.25 13.95 6.02
CA ARG A 118 0.99 13.72 7.27
C ARG A 118 0.58 14.66 8.39
N ASP A 119 0.35 15.93 8.09
CA ASP A 119 -0.15 16.93 9.03
C ASP A 119 -1.49 16.51 9.63
N LEU A 120 -2.44 16.05 8.82
CA LEU A 120 -3.74 15.56 9.29
C LEU A 120 -3.61 14.26 10.09
N GLN A 121 -2.75 13.33 9.67
CA GLN A 121 -2.52 12.10 10.42
C GLN A 121 -1.93 12.38 11.81
N ILE A 122 -0.96 13.32 11.93
CA ILE A 122 -0.36 13.72 13.20
C ILE A 122 -1.43 14.34 14.10
N ASP A 123 -2.23 15.29 13.59
CA ASP A 123 -3.32 15.93 14.35
C ASP A 123 -4.33 14.89 14.88
N MET A 124 -4.72 13.92 14.04
CA MET A 124 -5.63 12.85 14.45
C MET A 124 -5.01 11.95 15.51
N ARG A 125 -3.72 11.60 15.36
CA ARG A 125 -2.99 10.78 16.33
C ARG A 125 -2.90 11.45 17.71
N GLU A 126 -2.54 12.74 17.73
CA GLU A 126 -2.45 13.53 18.97
C GLU A 126 -3.80 13.64 19.69
N LYS A 127 -4.87 13.78 18.93
CA LYS A 127 -6.25 13.82 19.43
C LYS A 127 -6.84 12.42 19.71
N LYS A 128 -6.08 11.34 19.52
CA LYS A 128 -6.54 9.94 19.67
C LYS A 128 -7.78 9.64 18.83
N ARG A 129 -7.82 10.14 17.59
CA ARG A 129 -8.89 9.95 16.61
C ARG A 129 -8.45 9.01 15.48
N PRO A 130 -9.39 8.43 14.72
CA PRO A 130 -9.08 7.65 13.53
C PRO A 130 -8.23 8.43 12.52
N TRP A 131 -7.42 7.72 11.72
CA TRP A 131 -6.47 8.32 10.77
C TRP A 131 -7.07 8.62 9.39
N ASP A 132 -8.38 8.42 9.22
CA ASP A 132 -9.07 8.52 7.92
C ASP A 132 -8.77 9.82 7.17
N LEU A 133 -8.78 10.97 7.86
CA LEU A 133 -8.45 12.26 7.21
C LEU A 133 -7.03 12.30 6.64
N GLY A 134 -6.09 11.57 7.26
CA GLY A 134 -4.71 11.48 6.81
C GLY A 134 -4.47 10.40 5.76
N LYS A 135 -5.26 9.33 5.77
CA LYS A 135 -4.99 8.08 5.03
C LYS A 135 -6.04 7.71 3.98
N SER A 136 -7.32 8.12 4.16
CA SER A 136 -8.45 7.71 3.33
C SER A 136 -8.94 8.86 2.47
N PHE A 137 -8.40 9.00 1.24
CA PHE A 137 -8.78 10.05 0.28
C PHE A 137 -8.55 9.57 -1.16
N ALA A 138 -9.15 10.24 -2.12
CA ALA A 138 -9.03 9.88 -3.53
C ALA A 138 -7.56 9.86 -3.99
N SER A 139 -7.17 8.82 -4.72
CA SER A 139 -5.80 8.57 -5.19
C SER A 139 -4.76 8.43 -4.06
N ALA A 140 -5.18 8.04 -2.85
CA ALA A 140 -4.28 7.79 -1.73
C ALA A 140 -3.50 6.47 -1.85
N ALA A 141 -3.82 5.63 -2.83
CA ALA A 141 -3.17 4.36 -3.08
C ALA A 141 -2.80 4.19 -4.57
N PRO A 142 -1.74 4.87 -5.05
CA PRO A 142 -1.15 4.56 -6.35
C PRO A 142 -0.56 3.16 -6.31
N ILE A 143 -1.00 2.27 -7.22
CA ILE A 143 -0.60 0.86 -7.23
C ILE A 143 -0.30 0.44 -8.67
N GLY A 144 0.85 -0.23 -8.86
CA GLY A 144 1.26 -0.84 -10.10
C GLY A 144 0.50 -2.13 -10.42
N PRO A 145 0.90 -2.85 -11.49
CA PRO A 145 0.31 -4.13 -11.85
C PRO A 145 0.49 -5.17 -10.74
N VAL A 146 -0.51 -6.03 -10.59
CA VAL A 146 -0.40 -7.23 -9.73
C VAL A 146 0.36 -8.31 -10.48
N HIS A 147 1.45 -8.81 -9.91
CA HIS A 147 2.22 -9.94 -10.40
C HIS A 147 1.73 -11.21 -9.72
N ALA A 148 1.30 -12.20 -10.47
CA ALA A 148 0.77 -13.44 -9.92
C ALA A 148 1.85 -14.23 -9.16
N VAL A 149 1.47 -14.89 -8.06
CA VAL A 149 2.38 -15.74 -7.26
C VAL A 149 3.05 -16.82 -8.12
N SER A 150 2.35 -17.35 -9.14
CA SER A 150 2.92 -18.32 -10.09
C SER A 150 4.12 -17.80 -10.88
N GLU A 151 4.30 -16.46 -10.95
CA GLU A 151 5.40 -15.83 -11.69
C GLU A 151 6.51 -15.35 -10.75
N VAL A 152 6.14 -14.78 -9.60
CA VAL A 152 7.09 -14.11 -8.70
C VAL A 152 7.32 -14.84 -7.37
N GLY A 153 6.55 -15.88 -7.09
CA GLY A 153 6.59 -16.58 -5.81
C GLY A 153 6.09 -15.71 -4.65
N HIS A 154 6.57 -16.00 -3.44
CA HIS A 154 6.29 -15.22 -2.24
C HIS A 154 7.57 -14.50 -1.80
N PRO A 155 7.72 -13.19 -2.09
CA PRO A 155 8.92 -12.45 -1.75
C PRO A 155 9.02 -12.27 -0.23
N ARG A 156 10.11 -12.77 0.36
CA ARG A 156 10.42 -12.65 1.80
C ARG A 156 11.62 -11.75 2.06
N ARG A 157 12.36 -11.41 1.01
CA ARG A 157 13.57 -10.58 1.01
C ARG A 157 13.69 -9.93 -0.36
N GLY A 158 14.48 -8.89 -0.44
CA GLY A 158 14.72 -8.15 -1.68
C GLY A 158 14.65 -6.66 -1.43
N ARG A 159 15.42 -5.94 -2.22
CA ARG A 159 15.56 -4.50 -2.08
C ARG A 159 14.22 -3.79 -2.39
N ILE A 160 13.87 -2.84 -1.51
CA ILE A 160 12.78 -1.88 -1.70
C ILE A 160 13.37 -0.47 -1.67
N THR A 161 13.17 0.31 -2.73
CA THR A 161 13.74 1.67 -2.85
C THR A 161 12.76 2.63 -3.48
N LEU A 162 12.75 3.87 -2.99
CA LEU A 162 12.04 4.98 -3.62
C LEU A 162 13.00 6.13 -3.90
N GLU A 163 12.91 6.66 -5.10
CA GLU A 163 13.56 7.90 -5.52
C GLU A 163 12.51 8.99 -5.73
N VAL A 164 12.85 10.23 -5.36
CA VAL A 164 12.09 11.43 -5.70
C VAL A 164 13.00 12.32 -6.54
N ASN A 165 12.62 12.59 -7.78
CA ASN A 165 13.41 13.37 -8.75
C ASN A 165 14.84 12.84 -8.94
N GLY A 166 15.02 11.51 -8.89
CA GLY A 166 16.32 10.85 -9.02
C GLY A 166 17.15 10.75 -7.76
N GLU A 167 16.69 11.33 -6.65
CA GLU A 167 17.36 11.19 -5.34
C GLU A 167 16.71 10.07 -4.52
N THR A 168 17.53 9.12 -4.03
CA THR A 168 17.02 8.05 -3.15
C THR A 168 16.52 8.63 -1.83
N ARG A 169 15.26 8.38 -1.51
CA ARG A 169 14.60 8.79 -0.26
C ARG A 169 14.35 7.62 0.67
N GLN A 170 13.84 6.51 0.15
CA GLN A 170 13.63 5.30 0.95
C GLN A 170 14.50 4.16 0.45
N ARG A 171 15.05 3.39 1.37
CA ARG A 171 15.84 2.19 1.09
C ARG A 171 15.70 1.20 2.23
N GLY A 172 15.38 -0.05 1.91
CA GLY A 172 15.26 -1.15 2.85
C GLY A 172 15.31 -2.50 2.15
N ASP A 173 15.04 -3.52 2.91
CA ASP A 173 14.84 -4.88 2.42
C ASP A 173 13.50 -5.42 2.94
N LEU A 174 12.82 -6.27 2.18
CA LEU A 174 11.58 -6.91 2.62
C LEU A 174 11.79 -7.79 3.86
N ALA A 175 13.02 -8.28 4.08
CA ALA A 175 13.39 -9.04 5.28
C ALA A 175 13.43 -8.19 6.56
N ASP A 176 13.44 -6.85 6.45
CA ASP A 176 13.43 -5.93 7.58
C ASP A 176 12.03 -5.70 8.17
N MET A 177 10.99 -6.30 7.57
CA MET A 177 9.63 -6.26 8.14
C MET A 177 9.61 -6.92 9.53
N ILE A 178 9.01 -6.24 10.52
CA ILE A 178 8.79 -6.77 11.88
C ILE A 178 7.89 -8.00 11.82
N TRP A 179 6.82 -7.90 11.04
CA TRP A 179 5.88 -8.96 10.73
C TRP A 179 5.90 -9.21 9.23
N ASP A 180 6.35 -10.37 8.80
CA ASP A 180 6.30 -10.77 7.40
C ASP A 180 4.85 -10.91 6.90
N VAL A 181 4.67 -11.02 5.60
CA VAL A 181 3.33 -11.08 4.99
C VAL A 181 2.43 -12.16 5.60
N PRO A 182 2.89 -13.41 5.82
CA PRO A 182 2.09 -14.44 6.48
C PRO A 182 1.58 -14.04 7.87
N HIS A 183 2.43 -13.42 8.70
CA HIS A 183 2.02 -12.97 10.02
C HIS A 183 1.07 -11.76 9.97
N VAL A 184 1.30 -10.82 9.04
CA VAL A 184 0.35 -9.70 8.81
C VAL A 184 -1.03 -10.24 8.47
N LEU A 185 -1.14 -11.20 7.55
CA LEU A 185 -2.41 -11.83 7.16
C LEU A 185 -3.02 -12.64 8.30
N HIS A 186 -2.19 -13.35 9.08
CA HIS A 186 -2.64 -14.03 10.29
C HIS A 186 -3.35 -13.07 11.24
N PHE A 187 -2.68 -11.99 11.66
CA PHE A 187 -3.26 -11.01 12.59
C PHE A 187 -4.49 -10.33 11.99
N LEU A 188 -4.44 -9.91 10.74
CA LEU A 188 -5.55 -9.23 10.07
C LEU A 188 -6.79 -10.13 10.01
N SER A 189 -6.63 -11.43 9.72
CA SER A 189 -7.72 -12.39 9.62
C SER A 189 -8.38 -12.75 10.95
N GLN A 190 -7.83 -12.30 12.09
CA GLN A 190 -8.50 -12.40 13.39
C GLN A 190 -9.61 -11.34 13.56
N TYR A 191 -9.51 -10.23 12.81
CA TYR A 191 -10.44 -9.09 12.89
C TYR A 191 -11.38 -9.01 11.70
N TYR A 192 -10.93 -9.48 10.52
CA TYR A 192 -11.66 -9.38 9.26
C TYR A 192 -11.66 -10.70 8.51
N GLU A 193 -12.79 -11.06 7.92
CA GLU A 193 -12.81 -12.07 6.88
C GLU A 193 -12.11 -11.50 5.64
N LEU A 194 -10.97 -12.09 5.27
CA LEU A 194 -10.26 -11.74 4.03
C LEU A 194 -10.98 -12.39 2.85
N LEU A 195 -11.17 -11.63 1.78
CA LEU A 195 -11.91 -12.07 0.61
C LEU A 195 -11.14 -11.76 -0.69
N PRO A 196 -11.39 -12.52 -1.77
CA PRO A 196 -10.84 -12.18 -3.08
C PRO A 196 -11.12 -10.73 -3.46
N GLY A 197 -10.07 -10.01 -3.88
CA GLY A 197 -10.12 -8.59 -4.19
C GLY A 197 -9.60 -7.68 -3.09
N ASP A 198 -9.35 -8.18 -1.88
CA ASP A 198 -8.73 -7.40 -0.81
C ASP A 198 -7.25 -7.16 -1.11
N LEU A 199 -6.77 -5.96 -0.76
CA LEU A 199 -5.37 -5.57 -0.82
C LEU A 199 -4.83 -5.33 0.59
N VAL A 200 -3.58 -5.73 0.82
CA VAL A 200 -2.89 -5.53 2.10
C VAL A 200 -1.56 -4.84 1.87
N PHE A 201 -1.46 -3.59 2.26
CA PHE A 201 -0.24 -2.82 2.34
C PHE A 201 0.56 -3.27 3.56
N THR A 202 1.83 -3.63 3.36
CA THR A 202 2.62 -4.37 4.35
C THR A 202 3.56 -3.52 5.19
N GLY A 203 3.50 -2.19 5.04
CA GLY A 203 4.36 -1.24 5.72
C GLY A 203 5.54 -0.78 4.87
N THR A 204 6.11 0.34 5.25
CA THR A 204 7.14 1.06 4.51
C THR A 204 8.47 1.13 5.28
N PRO A 205 9.63 1.08 4.61
CA PRO A 205 10.93 1.35 5.23
C PRO A 205 11.08 2.83 5.59
N SER A 206 12.11 3.17 6.35
CA SER A 206 12.49 4.55 6.73
C SER A 206 12.78 5.44 5.50
N GLY A 207 12.80 6.76 5.73
CA GLY A 207 13.06 7.77 4.70
C GLY A 207 11.78 8.33 4.06
N VAL A 208 10.64 8.22 4.76
CA VAL A 208 9.39 8.90 4.33
C VAL A 208 9.59 10.42 4.29
N GLY A 209 8.99 11.09 3.31
CA GLY A 209 9.22 12.51 3.11
C GLY A 209 8.14 13.20 2.31
N ALA A 210 8.12 14.54 2.43
CA ALA A 210 7.17 15.36 1.72
C ALA A 210 7.48 15.44 0.22
N VAL A 211 6.41 15.52 -0.56
CA VAL A 211 6.44 15.75 -2.02
C VAL A 211 5.55 16.93 -2.38
N VAL A 212 5.84 17.54 -3.51
CA VAL A 212 5.10 18.67 -4.06
C VAL A 212 4.64 18.38 -5.50
N ALA A 213 3.74 19.22 -6.01
CA ALA A 213 3.34 19.14 -7.41
C ALA A 213 4.56 19.27 -8.34
N GLY A 214 4.65 18.39 -9.32
CA GLY A 214 5.78 18.26 -10.26
C GLY A 214 6.75 17.14 -9.91
N ASP A 215 6.82 16.69 -8.66
CA ASP A 215 7.74 15.62 -8.24
C ASP A 215 7.43 14.30 -8.96
N LEU A 216 8.51 13.62 -9.37
CA LEU A 216 8.49 12.27 -9.93
C LEU A 216 8.98 11.29 -8.87
N LEU A 217 8.11 10.36 -8.49
CA LEU A 217 8.40 9.25 -7.57
C LEU A 217 8.65 7.99 -8.40
N VAL A 218 9.75 7.29 -8.11
CA VAL A 218 10.09 6.02 -8.75
C VAL A 218 10.36 4.99 -7.67
N GLY A 219 9.39 4.11 -7.44
CA GLY A 219 9.46 3.01 -6.47
C GLY A 219 9.85 1.71 -7.14
N ARG A 220 10.79 0.96 -6.54
CA ARG A 220 11.24 -0.34 -7.05
C ARG A 220 11.22 -1.37 -5.94
N ILE A 221 10.74 -2.57 -6.27
CA ILE A 221 10.89 -3.76 -5.44
C ILE A 221 11.53 -4.85 -6.29
N GLU A 222 12.61 -5.43 -5.77
CA GLU A 222 13.34 -6.52 -6.45
C GLU A 222 12.40 -7.68 -6.79
N GLY A 223 12.42 -8.13 -8.04
CA GLY A 223 11.52 -9.18 -8.54
C GLY A 223 10.13 -8.72 -8.97
N LEU A 224 9.71 -7.46 -8.68
CA LEU A 224 8.42 -6.90 -9.09
C LEU A 224 8.53 -5.74 -10.08
N GLY A 225 9.74 -5.19 -10.29
CA GLY A 225 9.95 -4.09 -11.24
C GLY A 225 9.80 -2.69 -10.63
N GLU A 226 9.09 -1.80 -11.34
CA GLU A 226 9.06 -0.36 -11.05
C GLU A 226 7.64 0.20 -11.08
N LEU A 227 7.37 1.14 -10.18
CA LEU A 227 6.19 2.01 -10.14
C LEU A 227 6.62 3.46 -10.30
N SER A 228 6.18 4.15 -11.33
CA SER A 228 6.49 5.57 -11.57
C SER A 228 5.25 6.45 -11.44
N VAL A 229 5.31 7.45 -10.57
CA VAL A 229 4.20 8.36 -10.27
C VAL A 229 4.66 9.81 -10.30
N ARG A 230 3.92 10.67 -11.01
CA ARG A 230 4.10 12.12 -10.97
C ARG A 230 3.02 12.76 -10.13
N ILE A 231 3.40 13.59 -9.20
CA ILE A 231 2.46 14.41 -8.43
C ILE A 231 2.00 15.55 -9.32
N ALA A 232 0.73 15.53 -9.71
CA ALA A 232 0.13 16.55 -10.55
C ALA A 232 -0.36 17.74 -9.69
N ALA A 233 -0.30 18.95 -10.24
CA ALA A 233 -1.05 20.06 -9.69
C ALA A 233 -2.56 19.74 -9.74
N ARG A 234 -3.30 20.28 -8.81
CA ARG A 234 -4.75 20.12 -8.77
C ARG A 234 -5.43 21.20 -9.58
#